data_9a61d87f72e0e1247faa5e6078bf1190
#
_entry.id   9a61d87f72e0e1247faa5e6078bf1190
#
_cell.length_a   1.000
_cell.length_b   1.000
_cell.length_c   1.000
_cell.angle_alpha   90.00
_cell.angle_beta   90.00
_cell.angle_gamma   90.00
#
_symmetry.space_group_name_H-M   'P 1'
#
loop_
_entity.id
_entity.type
_entity.pdbx_description
1 polymer ?
#
loop_
_entity_poly.entity_id
_entity_poly.type
_entity_poly.pdbx_seq_one_letter_code
_entity_poly.pdbx_strand_id
1 'polypeptide(L)'
;LAPEMSYGELCEQASRESITSVVDCQDERFLSPDDMVKEIQDYCRETNQAVPETLPELASVVYNSLARCYAEKLREIEKLVGVRYDRIHIIGGGSNAVYLNELTAKYTGVPVYAGPGEATAIGNILTQMIQSGEFEDLKQARACVAESFEIKVYE
;
A
#
# COMPACT_ATOMS: atom_id res chain seq x y z
N LEU A 1 -6.72 -0.14 -26.30
CA LEU A 1 -7.38 0.07 -25.02
C LEU A 1 -7.78 -1.29 -24.50
N ALA A 2 -7.22 -1.70 -23.35
CA ALA A 2 -7.66 -2.92 -22.67
C ALA A 2 -9.16 -2.80 -22.33
N PRO A 3 -9.92 -3.90 -22.31
CA PRO A 3 -11.30 -3.86 -21.85
C PRO A 3 -11.34 -3.22 -20.45
N GLU A 4 -12.45 -2.57 -20.14
CA GLU A 4 -12.68 -1.86 -18.87
C GLU A 4 -12.64 -2.83 -17.68
N MET A 5 -11.45 -3.29 -17.33
CA MET A 5 -11.21 -4.08 -16.13
C MET A 5 -11.26 -3.14 -14.93
N SER A 6 -12.11 -3.42 -13.98
CA SER A 6 -12.14 -2.67 -12.73
C SER A 6 -10.84 -2.88 -11.94
N TYR A 7 -10.51 -1.92 -11.08
CA TYR A 7 -9.35 -2.02 -10.19
C TYR A 7 -9.39 -3.27 -9.30
N GLY A 8 -10.59 -3.64 -8.82
CA GLY A 8 -10.77 -4.85 -8.00
C GLY A 8 -10.48 -6.14 -8.76
N GLU A 9 -10.96 -6.24 -10.01
CA GLU A 9 -10.69 -7.39 -10.89
C GLU A 9 -9.21 -7.51 -11.22
N LEU A 10 -8.54 -6.38 -11.47
CA LEU A 10 -7.09 -6.37 -11.71
C LEU A 10 -6.32 -6.89 -10.48
N CYS A 11 -6.66 -6.43 -9.29
CA CYS A 11 -6.06 -6.91 -8.04
C CYS A 11 -6.27 -8.40 -7.84
N GLU A 12 -7.48 -8.90 -8.10
CA GLU A 12 -7.81 -10.32 -7.98
C GLU A 12 -7.02 -11.16 -8.99
N GLN A 13 -6.91 -10.72 -10.24
CA GLN A 13 -6.11 -11.42 -11.25
C GLN A 13 -4.62 -11.38 -10.90
N ALA A 14 -4.09 -10.22 -10.51
CA ALA A 14 -2.70 -10.07 -10.10
C ALA A 14 -2.32 -10.99 -8.92
N SER A 15 -3.24 -11.22 -7.99
CA SER A 15 -3.00 -12.11 -6.84
C SER A 15 -2.86 -13.59 -7.22
N ARG A 16 -3.33 -13.97 -8.41
CA ARG A 16 -3.26 -15.35 -8.93
C ARG A 16 -2.05 -15.58 -9.82
N GLU A 17 -1.31 -14.52 -10.15
CA GLU A 17 -0.12 -14.63 -11.01
C GLU A 17 1.04 -15.30 -10.29
N SER A 18 1.81 -16.08 -11.03
CA SER A 18 2.97 -16.80 -10.52
C SER A 18 4.29 -16.06 -10.73
N ILE A 19 4.25 -14.87 -11.37
CA ILE A 19 5.44 -14.06 -11.63
C ILE A 19 6.03 -13.56 -10.30
N THR A 20 7.34 -13.78 -10.12
CA THR A 20 8.06 -13.41 -8.88
C THR A 20 9.00 -12.24 -9.06
N SER A 21 8.99 -11.62 -10.24
CA SER A 21 9.83 -10.47 -10.57
C SER A 21 9.49 -9.28 -9.70
N VAL A 22 10.51 -8.52 -9.33
CA VAL A 22 10.39 -7.31 -8.54
C VAL A 22 11.34 -6.24 -9.08
N VAL A 23 10.95 -4.99 -8.93
CA VAL A 23 11.76 -3.83 -9.29
C VAL A 23 12.15 -3.06 -8.04
N ASP A 24 13.28 -2.34 -8.10
CA ASP A 24 13.63 -1.38 -7.05
C ASP A 24 12.77 -0.12 -7.21
N CYS A 25 11.78 0.06 -6.33
CA CYS A 25 10.89 1.22 -6.37
C CYS A 25 11.60 2.57 -6.17
N GLN A 26 12.87 2.57 -5.80
CA GLN A 26 13.68 3.77 -5.61
C GLN A 26 14.59 4.08 -6.81
N ASP A 27 14.59 3.24 -7.85
CA ASP A 27 15.32 3.52 -9.08
C ASP A 27 14.76 4.78 -9.76
N GLU A 28 15.65 5.71 -10.11
CA GLU A 28 15.29 7.01 -10.70
C GLU A 28 14.47 6.89 -11.98
N ARG A 29 14.59 5.76 -12.72
CA ARG A 29 13.81 5.48 -13.93
C ARG A 29 12.30 5.50 -13.69
N PHE A 30 11.85 5.21 -12.44
CA PHE A 30 10.43 5.17 -12.08
C PHE A 30 9.88 6.51 -11.57
N LEU A 31 10.71 7.54 -11.44
CA LEU A 31 10.28 8.83 -10.91
C LEU A 31 9.33 9.58 -11.85
N SER A 32 9.64 9.59 -13.15
CA SER A 32 8.82 10.28 -14.17
C SER A 32 9.08 9.69 -15.56
N PRO A 33 8.79 8.40 -15.80
CA PRO A 33 9.04 7.78 -17.08
C PRO A 33 8.01 8.20 -18.13
N ASP A 34 8.41 8.23 -19.40
CA ASP A 34 7.49 8.41 -20.52
C ASP A 34 6.54 7.20 -20.67
N ASP A 35 7.05 6.00 -20.38
CA ASP A 35 6.30 4.75 -20.42
C ASP A 35 6.71 3.84 -19.24
N MET A 36 5.92 3.85 -18.19
CA MET A 36 6.14 3.05 -16.97
C MET A 36 6.17 1.54 -17.25
N VAL A 37 5.32 1.07 -18.16
CA VAL A 37 5.25 -0.37 -18.49
C VAL A 37 6.57 -0.82 -19.11
N LYS A 38 7.07 -0.04 -20.06
CA LYS A 38 8.35 -0.30 -20.73
C LYS A 38 9.50 -0.30 -19.72
N GLU A 39 9.56 0.69 -18.83
CA GLU A 39 10.62 0.76 -17.80
C GLU A 39 10.63 -0.43 -16.86
N ILE A 40 9.47 -0.91 -16.43
CA ILE A 40 9.36 -2.12 -15.60
C ILE A 40 9.85 -3.35 -16.38
N GLN A 41 9.43 -3.49 -17.63
CA GLN A 41 9.85 -4.61 -18.48
C GLN A 41 11.36 -4.59 -18.76
N ASP A 42 11.92 -3.42 -19.05
CA ASP A 42 13.35 -3.25 -19.30
C ASP A 42 14.17 -3.52 -18.03
N TYR A 43 13.71 -3.05 -16.87
CA TYR A 43 14.31 -3.42 -15.58
C TYR A 43 14.35 -4.93 -15.35
N CYS A 44 13.24 -5.63 -15.60
CA CYS A 44 13.19 -7.08 -15.48
C CYS A 44 14.15 -7.79 -16.45
N ARG A 45 14.28 -7.31 -17.69
CA ARG A 45 15.25 -7.84 -18.68
C ARG A 45 16.70 -7.65 -18.21
N GLU A 46 17.04 -6.43 -17.78
CA GLU A 46 18.38 -6.07 -17.32
C GLU A 46 18.83 -6.85 -16.09
N THR A 47 17.87 -7.18 -15.22
CA THR A 47 18.12 -7.95 -13.98
C THR A 47 17.91 -9.46 -14.15
N ASN A 48 17.73 -9.94 -15.39
CA ASN A 48 17.51 -11.36 -15.73
C ASN A 48 16.30 -11.97 -14.98
N GLN A 49 15.24 -11.21 -14.80
CA GLN A 49 13.99 -11.66 -14.24
C GLN A 49 12.96 -11.95 -15.33
N ALA A 50 11.89 -12.68 -15.00
CA ALA A 50 10.75 -12.86 -15.90
C ALA A 50 10.13 -11.49 -16.23
N VAL A 51 9.87 -11.28 -17.52
CA VAL A 51 9.29 -10.01 -18.00
C VAL A 51 7.77 -10.11 -17.96
N PRO A 52 7.05 -9.19 -17.27
CA PRO A 52 5.59 -9.21 -17.29
C PRO A 52 5.06 -8.84 -18.68
N GLU A 53 4.19 -9.68 -19.24
CA GLU A 53 3.62 -9.50 -20.58
C GLU A 53 2.15 -9.10 -20.54
N THR A 54 1.45 -9.42 -19.45
CA THR A 54 0.03 -9.11 -19.25
C THR A 54 -0.15 -8.03 -18.20
N LEU A 55 -1.32 -7.37 -18.21
CA LEU A 55 -1.65 -6.37 -17.21
C LEU A 55 -1.71 -6.93 -15.77
N PRO A 56 -2.28 -8.13 -15.53
CA PRO A 56 -2.21 -8.77 -14.21
C PRO A 56 -0.78 -9.10 -13.76
N GLU A 57 0.08 -9.61 -14.63
CA GLU A 57 1.50 -9.85 -14.29
C GLU A 57 2.22 -8.55 -13.95
N LEU A 58 2.01 -7.50 -14.73
CA LEU A 58 2.57 -6.18 -14.45
C LEU A 58 2.12 -5.65 -13.09
N ALA A 59 0.82 -5.75 -12.79
CA ALA A 59 0.27 -5.36 -11.49
C ALA A 59 0.85 -6.20 -10.35
N SER A 60 1.04 -7.51 -10.56
CA SER A 60 1.68 -8.38 -9.58
C SER A 60 3.12 -7.96 -9.30
N VAL A 61 3.92 -7.66 -10.33
CA VAL A 61 5.29 -7.14 -10.18
C VAL A 61 5.28 -5.84 -9.37
N VAL A 62 4.41 -4.89 -9.72
CA VAL A 62 4.32 -3.60 -9.02
C VAL A 62 3.96 -3.78 -7.55
N TYR A 63 2.91 -4.56 -7.24
CA TYR A 63 2.46 -4.74 -5.86
C TYR A 63 3.47 -5.49 -5.00
N ASN A 64 4.11 -6.54 -5.52
CA ASN A 64 5.19 -7.23 -4.81
C ASN A 64 6.39 -6.30 -4.55
N SER A 65 6.76 -5.48 -5.53
CA SER A 65 7.84 -4.50 -5.39
C SER A 65 7.55 -3.45 -4.33
N LEU A 66 6.33 -2.89 -4.33
CA LEU A 66 5.90 -1.91 -3.33
C LEU A 66 5.88 -2.50 -1.92
N ALA A 67 5.28 -3.69 -1.75
CA ALA A 67 5.20 -4.35 -0.44
C ALA A 67 6.59 -4.70 0.11
N ARG A 68 7.51 -5.13 -0.76
CA ARG A 68 8.92 -5.34 -0.39
C ARG A 68 9.61 -4.04 0.01
N CYS A 69 9.42 -2.98 -0.75
CA CYS A 69 9.95 -1.65 -0.41
C CYS A 69 9.42 -1.17 0.95
N TYR A 70 8.12 -1.35 1.24
CA TYR A 70 7.54 -1.02 2.55
C TYR A 70 8.20 -1.80 3.69
N ALA A 71 8.46 -3.09 3.49
CA ALA A 71 9.13 -3.91 4.49
C ALA A 71 10.59 -3.46 4.74
N GLU A 72 11.30 -3.09 3.70
CA GLU A 72 12.66 -2.55 3.80
C GLU A 72 12.66 -1.21 4.55
N LYS A 73 11.75 -0.30 4.18
CA LYS A 73 11.63 1.01 4.84
C LYS A 73 11.17 0.91 6.29
N LEU A 74 10.27 -0.02 6.62
CA LEU A 74 9.91 -0.27 8.01
C LEU A 74 11.14 -0.65 8.84
N ARG A 75 11.96 -1.58 8.35
CA ARG A 75 13.19 -2.01 9.06
C ARG A 75 14.21 -0.88 9.20
N GLU A 76 14.37 -0.04 8.17
CA GLU A 76 15.22 1.15 8.22
C GLU A 76 14.76 2.13 9.30
N ILE A 77 13.45 2.43 9.34
CA ILE A 77 12.86 3.32 10.35
C ILE A 77 13.05 2.74 11.75
N GLU A 78 12.72 1.45 11.95
CA GLU A 78 12.92 0.76 13.23
C GLU A 78 14.37 0.85 13.71
N LYS A 79 15.32 0.68 12.80
CA LYS A 79 16.75 0.80 13.12
C LYS A 79 17.14 2.22 13.49
N LEU A 80 16.60 3.23 12.81
CA LEU A 80 16.90 4.63 13.08
C LEU A 80 16.35 5.11 14.43
N VAL A 81 15.11 4.70 14.75
CA VAL A 81 14.43 5.15 15.99
C VAL A 81 14.68 4.23 17.19
N GLY A 82 15.23 3.04 16.95
CA GLY A 82 15.47 2.05 18.00
C GLY A 82 14.19 1.40 18.58
N VAL A 83 13.07 1.48 17.85
CA VAL A 83 11.76 0.96 18.28
C VAL A 83 11.26 -0.04 17.26
N ARG A 84 10.66 -1.16 17.72
CA ARG A 84 9.92 -2.08 16.87
C ARG A 84 8.45 -1.69 16.80
N TYR A 85 7.89 -1.71 15.59
CA TYR A 85 6.47 -1.47 15.40
C TYR A 85 5.70 -2.79 15.33
N ASP A 86 4.56 -2.84 15.98
CA ASP A 86 3.71 -4.03 16.08
C ASP A 86 2.59 -4.06 15.04
N ARG A 87 2.44 -2.99 14.26
CA ARG A 87 1.40 -2.87 13.22
C ARG A 87 1.70 -1.74 12.25
N ILE A 88 1.04 -1.79 11.08
CA ILE A 88 1.03 -0.71 10.08
C ILE A 88 -0.40 -0.24 9.91
N HIS A 89 -0.61 1.07 9.84
CA HIS A 89 -1.89 1.66 9.47
C HIS A 89 -1.81 2.22 8.05
N ILE A 90 -2.67 1.72 7.15
CA ILE A 90 -2.84 2.24 5.79
C ILE A 90 -4.17 2.97 5.74
N ILE A 91 -4.12 4.27 5.45
CA ILE A 91 -5.27 5.17 5.43
C ILE A 91 -5.46 5.80 4.05
N GLY A 92 -6.65 6.36 3.81
CA GLY A 92 -6.98 6.94 2.51
C GLY A 92 -7.19 5.91 1.42
N GLY A 93 -7.04 6.28 0.16
CA GLY A 93 -7.33 5.43 -1.00
C GLY A 93 -6.57 4.10 -1.02
N GLY A 94 -5.33 4.07 -0.49
CA GLY A 94 -4.51 2.86 -0.39
C GLY A 94 -5.12 1.75 0.47
N SER A 95 -5.99 2.09 1.42
CA SER A 95 -6.68 1.11 2.26
C SER A 95 -7.61 0.17 1.47
N ASN A 96 -7.99 0.55 0.25
CA ASN A 96 -8.83 -0.26 -0.64
C ASN A 96 -8.04 -1.28 -1.48
N ALA A 97 -6.71 -1.20 -1.48
CA ALA A 97 -5.85 -2.08 -2.25
C ALA A 97 -5.62 -3.43 -1.52
N VAL A 98 -6.65 -4.28 -1.51
CA VAL A 98 -6.66 -5.57 -0.76
C VAL A 98 -5.38 -6.35 -0.97
N TYR A 99 -5.03 -6.65 -2.22
CA TYR A 99 -3.85 -7.45 -2.55
C TYR A 99 -2.54 -6.81 -2.05
N LEU A 100 -2.38 -5.48 -2.20
CA LEU A 100 -1.20 -4.78 -1.67
C LEU A 100 -1.15 -4.83 -0.14
N ASN A 101 -2.29 -4.72 0.54
CA ASN A 101 -2.37 -4.78 1.99
C ASN A 101 -2.00 -6.18 2.52
N GLU A 102 -2.46 -7.25 1.86
CA GLU A 102 -2.08 -8.64 2.14
C GLU A 102 -0.56 -8.85 1.96
N LEU A 103 -0.02 -8.41 0.82
CA LEU A 103 1.41 -8.48 0.55
C LEU A 103 2.22 -7.66 1.58
N THR A 104 1.73 -6.49 1.97
CA THR A 104 2.39 -5.66 2.97
C THR A 104 2.48 -6.38 4.32
N ALA A 105 1.39 -6.97 4.80
CA ALA A 105 1.42 -7.78 6.02
C ALA A 105 2.40 -8.95 5.89
N LYS A 106 2.34 -9.69 4.79
CA LYS A 106 3.23 -10.82 4.50
C LYS A 106 4.72 -10.44 4.50
N TYR A 107 5.10 -9.36 3.82
CA TYR A 107 6.51 -8.96 3.68
C TYR A 107 7.07 -8.28 4.93
N THR A 108 6.23 -7.52 5.64
CA THR A 108 6.65 -6.82 6.87
C THR A 108 6.66 -7.75 8.08
N GLY A 109 5.78 -8.76 8.10
CA GLY A 109 5.59 -9.67 9.23
C GLY A 109 4.85 -9.03 10.39
N VAL A 110 4.16 -7.90 10.16
CA VAL A 110 3.29 -7.26 11.14
C VAL A 110 1.91 -7.01 10.54
N PRO A 111 0.84 -7.05 11.34
CA PRO A 111 -0.51 -6.83 10.86
C PRO A 111 -0.69 -5.43 10.26
N VAL A 112 -1.48 -5.37 9.18
CA VAL A 112 -1.87 -4.15 8.49
C VAL A 112 -3.32 -3.81 8.80
N TYR A 113 -3.55 -2.63 9.33
CA TYR A 113 -4.86 -2.06 9.62
C TYR A 113 -5.20 -1.07 8.49
N ALA A 114 -6.12 -1.44 7.62
CA ALA A 114 -6.50 -0.67 6.43
C ALA A 114 -7.84 0.04 6.62
N GLY A 115 -7.82 1.37 6.60
CA GLY A 115 -8.96 2.26 6.77
C GLY A 115 -8.72 3.33 7.85
N PRO A 116 -9.60 4.34 7.88
CA PRO A 116 -10.67 4.63 6.91
C PRO A 116 -10.14 5.17 5.58
N GLY A 117 -10.95 4.97 4.51
CA GLY A 117 -10.61 5.44 3.16
C GLY A 117 -10.54 6.96 3.04
N GLU A 118 -11.45 7.68 3.69
CA GLU A 118 -11.58 9.14 3.65
C GLU A 118 -10.86 9.84 4.83
N ALA A 119 -9.68 9.34 5.22
CA ALA A 119 -8.97 9.78 6.41
C ALA A 119 -8.66 11.28 6.45
N THR A 120 -8.40 11.92 5.30
CA THR A 120 -8.12 13.35 5.24
C THR A 120 -9.35 14.19 5.59
N ALA A 121 -10.52 13.84 5.02
CA ALA A 121 -11.77 14.53 5.32
C ALA A 121 -12.17 14.32 6.79
N ILE A 122 -12.07 13.08 7.28
CA ILE A 122 -12.34 12.72 8.67
C ILE A 122 -11.42 13.52 9.60
N GLY A 123 -10.11 13.57 9.33
CA GLY A 123 -9.16 14.32 10.15
C GLY A 123 -9.46 15.82 10.25
N ASN A 124 -9.89 16.43 9.14
CA ASN A 124 -10.31 17.83 9.13
C ASN A 124 -11.57 18.06 10.01
N ILE A 125 -12.56 17.16 9.93
CA ILE A 125 -13.77 17.23 10.75
C ILE A 125 -13.41 17.07 12.24
N LEU A 126 -12.61 16.05 12.57
CA LEU A 126 -12.19 15.80 13.95
C LEU A 126 -11.45 16.97 14.59
N THR A 127 -10.60 17.64 13.80
CA THR A 127 -9.89 18.84 14.28
C THR A 127 -10.86 19.95 14.67
N GLN A 128 -11.92 20.16 13.87
CA GLN A 128 -12.97 21.13 14.17
C GLN A 128 -13.80 20.71 15.39
N MET A 129 -14.12 19.41 15.52
CA MET A 129 -14.86 18.88 16.66
C MET A 129 -14.08 18.99 17.98
N ILE A 130 -12.77 18.78 17.96
CA ILE A 130 -11.90 19.03 19.13
C ILE A 130 -11.91 20.53 19.47
N GLN A 131 -11.80 21.39 18.45
CA GLN A 131 -11.79 22.84 18.66
C GLN A 131 -13.14 23.35 19.21
N SER A 132 -14.27 22.74 18.84
CA SER A 132 -15.59 23.09 19.38
C SER A 132 -15.92 22.48 20.74
N GLY A 133 -15.06 21.60 21.25
CA GLY A 133 -15.23 20.95 22.55
C GLY A 133 -16.10 19.67 22.51
N GLU A 134 -16.42 19.14 21.33
CA GLU A 134 -17.13 17.88 21.18
C GLU A 134 -16.26 16.66 21.57
N PHE A 135 -14.95 16.76 21.40
CA PHE A 135 -13.94 15.85 21.91
C PHE A 135 -12.95 16.57 22.79
N GLU A 136 -12.55 15.95 23.90
CA GLU A 136 -11.57 16.51 24.83
C GLU A 136 -10.16 16.57 24.20
N ASP A 137 -9.82 15.53 23.42
CA ASP A 137 -8.49 15.39 22.82
C ASP A 137 -8.50 14.50 21.55
N LEU A 138 -7.35 14.40 20.91
CA LEU A 138 -7.14 13.56 19.74
C LEU A 138 -7.33 12.07 20.03
N LYS A 139 -7.10 11.62 21.27
CA LYS A 139 -7.24 10.21 21.65
C LYS A 139 -8.72 9.81 21.64
N GLN A 140 -9.57 10.65 22.21
CA GLN A 140 -11.02 10.44 22.19
C GLN A 140 -11.58 10.48 20.77
N ALA A 141 -11.14 11.44 19.95
CA ALA A 141 -11.53 11.54 18.56
C ALA A 141 -11.11 10.28 17.75
N ARG A 142 -9.91 9.78 17.94
CA ARG A 142 -9.43 8.53 17.30
C ARG A 142 -10.21 7.30 17.74
N ALA A 143 -10.60 7.20 19.01
CA ALA A 143 -11.44 6.12 19.48
C ALA A 143 -12.79 6.11 18.78
N CYS A 144 -13.41 7.29 18.63
CA CYS A 144 -14.66 7.44 17.89
C CYS A 144 -14.52 6.99 16.42
N VAL A 145 -13.41 7.31 15.75
CA VAL A 145 -13.15 6.84 14.38
C VAL A 145 -13.08 5.32 14.32
N ALA A 146 -12.37 4.70 15.27
CA ALA A 146 -12.22 3.25 15.29
C ALA A 146 -13.56 2.50 15.50
N GLU A 147 -14.51 3.14 16.21
CA GLU A 147 -15.86 2.60 16.43
C GLU A 147 -16.83 2.91 15.29
N SER A 148 -16.58 3.99 14.52
CA SER A 148 -17.50 4.50 13.49
C SER A 148 -17.20 3.99 12.08
N PHE A 149 -15.97 3.56 11.81
CA PHE A 149 -15.53 3.13 10.50
C PHE A 149 -14.98 1.71 10.51
N GLU A 150 -15.27 0.97 9.44
CA GLU A 150 -14.68 -0.35 9.25
C GLU A 150 -13.19 -0.23 9.01
N ILE A 151 -12.39 -0.93 9.80
CA ILE A 151 -10.95 -1.09 9.62
C ILE A 151 -10.68 -2.57 9.37
N LYS A 152 -10.22 -2.89 8.17
CA LYS A 152 -9.85 -4.26 7.80
C LYS A 152 -8.46 -4.58 8.31
N VAL A 153 -8.28 -5.79 8.84
CA VAL A 153 -6.99 -6.27 9.34
C VAL A 153 -6.50 -7.39 8.43
N TYR A 154 -5.24 -7.30 8.02
CA TYR A 154 -4.53 -8.30 7.22
C TYR A 154 -3.33 -8.80 8.04
N GLU A 155 -3.15 -10.13 8.08
CA GLU A 155 -2.10 -10.82 8.86
C GLU A 155 -1.19 -11.68 7.95
#